data_6672d906dd36c1c5e72e593cb7f2f680
#
_entry.id   6672d906dd36c1c5e72e593cb7f2f680
#
_cell.length_a   1.000
_cell.length_b   1.000
_cell.length_c   1.000
_cell.angle_alpha   90.00
_cell.angle_beta   90.00
_cell.angle_gamma   90.00
#
_symmetry.space_group_name_H-M   'P 1'
#
loop_
_entity.id
_entity.type
_entity.pdbx_description
1 polymer ?
#
loop_
_entity_poly.entity_id
_entity_poly.type
_entity_poly.pdbx_seq_one_letter_code
_entity_poly.pdbx_strand_id
1 'polypeptide(L)'
;MKFEMKRKIDELGRIVLPIDLRRYYGIENGDTIVLLPVRDGIQVAKADYFIFNQLSPEMAATIDELGRFVMPSTFRTQYNIEPKDTINIVPHETCMLLYKEDASMEDVGNA
;
A
#
# COMPACT_ATOMS: atom_id res chain seq x y z
N MET A 1 -6.69 14.56 9.30
CA MET A 1 -7.64 13.61 8.74
C MET A 1 -7.48 12.28 9.44
N LYS A 2 -8.56 11.80 10.02
CA LYS A 2 -8.49 10.58 10.78
C LYS A 2 -9.47 9.56 10.24
N PHE A 3 -9.11 8.89 9.19
CA PHE A 3 -9.90 7.76 8.77
C PHE A 3 -8.97 6.70 8.20
N GLU A 4 -9.42 5.48 8.35
CA GLU A 4 -8.71 4.32 7.88
C GLU A 4 -9.56 3.68 6.81
N MET A 5 -8.94 3.26 5.74
CA MET A 5 -9.63 2.59 4.67
C MET A 5 -9.14 1.17 4.56
N LYS A 6 -10.02 0.30 4.07
CA LYS A 6 -9.69 -1.11 3.90
C LYS A 6 -9.92 -1.52 2.46
N ARG A 7 -9.01 -2.28 1.91
CA ARG A 7 -9.14 -2.82 0.57
C ARG A 7 -8.63 -4.25 0.56
N LYS A 8 -9.29 -5.09 -0.21
CA LYS A 8 -8.82 -6.46 -0.39
C LYS A 8 -7.84 -6.53 -1.53
N ILE A 9 -6.75 -7.26 -1.32
CA ILE A 9 -5.81 -7.52 -2.39
C ILE A 9 -6.39 -8.62 -3.29
N ASP A 10 -6.26 -8.47 -4.59
CA ASP A 10 -6.82 -9.44 -5.51
C ASP A 10 -5.82 -10.58 -5.80
N GLU A 11 -6.22 -11.49 -6.69
CA GLU A 11 -5.42 -12.68 -6.98
C GLU A 11 -4.11 -12.37 -7.69
N LEU A 12 -4.04 -11.22 -8.33
CA LEU A 12 -2.81 -10.80 -9.00
C LEU A 12 -1.95 -9.90 -8.13
N GLY A 13 -2.35 -9.72 -6.87
CA GLY A 13 -1.60 -8.88 -5.95
C GLY A 13 -1.89 -7.41 -6.09
N ARG A 14 -3.03 -7.04 -6.68
CA ARG A 14 -3.36 -5.63 -6.91
C ARG A 14 -4.23 -5.09 -5.78
N ILE A 15 -3.99 -3.83 -5.46
CA ILE A 15 -4.75 -3.09 -4.46
C ILE A 15 -5.22 -1.79 -5.10
N VAL A 16 -6.50 -1.46 -4.90
CA VAL A 16 -7.05 -0.19 -5.37
C VAL A 16 -6.78 0.87 -4.32
N LEU A 17 -6.13 1.95 -4.69
CA LEU A 17 -6.02 3.10 -3.81
C LEU A 17 -7.31 3.91 -3.93
N PRO A 18 -7.99 4.17 -2.80
CA PRO A 18 -9.21 4.97 -2.85
C PRO A 18 -9.01 6.30 -3.54
N ILE A 19 -10.01 6.73 -4.29
CA ILE A 19 -9.89 7.94 -5.10
C ILE A 19 -9.63 9.18 -4.25
N ASP A 20 -10.21 9.23 -3.05
CA ASP A 20 -9.99 10.37 -2.16
C ASP A 20 -8.52 10.48 -1.76
N LEU A 21 -7.86 9.34 -1.53
CA LEU A 21 -6.45 9.33 -1.21
C LEU A 21 -5.59 9.68 -2.41
N ARG A 22 -5.95 9.17 -3.58
CA ARG A 22 -5.23 9.52 -4.80
C ARG A 22 -5.27 11.03 -5.05
N ARG A 23 -6.44 11.63 -4.84
CA ARG A 23 -6.58 13.08 -4.98
C ARG A 23 -5.77 13.83 -3.94
N TYR A 24 -5.82 13.37 -2.70
CA TYR A 24 -5.09 14.03 -1.61
C TYR A 24 -3.58 14.06 -1.86
N TYR A 25 -3.03 12.95 -2.36
CA TYR A 25 -1.59 12.85 -2.60
C TYR A 25 -1.19 13.23 -4.03
N GLY A 26 -2.14 13.61 -4.87
CA GLY A 26 -1.84 13.96 -6.26
C GLY A 26 -1.37 12.79 -7.10
N ILE A 27 -1.89 11.61 -6.82
CA ILE A 27 -1.51 10.39 -7.55
C ILE A 27 -2.47 10.17 -8.71
N GLU A 28 -1.91 10.09 -9.92
CA GLU A 28 -2.68 9.91 -11.14
C GLU A 28 -2.30 8.60 -11.83
N ASN A 29 -3.12 8.21 -12.80
CA ASN A 29 -2.82 7.03 -13.62
C ASN A 29 -1.46 7.18 -14.27
N GLY A 30 -0.68 6.11 -14.23
CA GLY A 30 0.66 6.14 -14.80
C GLY A 30 1.74 6.63 -13.83
N ASP A 31 1.34 7.19 -12.70
CA ASP A 31 2.32 7.65 -11.72
C ASP A 31 3.00 6.47 -11.04
N THR A 32 4.24 6.70 -10.67
CA THR A 32 5.00 5.74 -9.89
C THR A 32 4.86 6.07 -8.42
N ILE A 33 4.63 5.04 -7.63
CA ILE A 33 4.64 5.15 -6.17
C ILE A 33 5.81 4.34 -5.64
N VAL A 34 6.29 4.73 -4.48
CA VAL A 34 7.41 4.07 -3.81
C VAL A 34 6.86 3.36 -2.57
N LEU A 35 7.30 2.11 -2.39
CA LEU A 35 6.91 1.29 -1.25
C LEU A 35 8.15 1.02 -0.42
N LEU A 36 8.10 1.36 0.85
CA LEU A 36 9.22 1.16 1.75
C LEU A 36 8.77 0.29 2.92
N PRO A 37 9.55 -0.76 3.24
CA PRO A 37 9.21 -1.58 4.40
C PRO A 37 9.49 -0.77 5.66
N VAL A 38 8.53 -0.76 6.57
CA VAL A 38 8.70 -0.17 7.88
C VAL A 38 8.32 -1.22 8.90
N ARG A 39 8.53 -0.90 10.17
CA ARG A 39 8.38 -1.89 11.23
C ARG A 39 7.02 -2.60 11.20
N ASP A 40 5.94 -1.83 11.05
CA ASP A 40 4.60 -2.37 11.19
C ASP A 40 3.82 -2.40 9.87
N GLY A 41 4.50 -2.28 8.76
CA GLY A 41 3.81 -2.31 7.47
C GLY A 41 4.63 -1.77 6.33
N ILE A 42 3.94 -1.20 5.36
CA ILE A 42 4.56 -0.71 4.13
C ILE A 42 4.19 0.76 3.98
N GLN A 43 5.19 1.60 3.92
CA GLN A 43 4.98 3.02 3.69
C GLN A 43 4.90 3.27 2.19
N VAL A 44 3.86 3.98 1.75
CA VAL A 44 3.63 4.24 0.33
C VAL A 44 3.53 5.75 0.11
N ALA A 45 4.27 6.23 -0.87
CA ALA A 45 4.25 7.64 -1.23
C ALA A 45 4.41 7.79 -2.73
N LYS A 46 3.94 8.91 -3.26
CA LYS A 46 4.18 9.25 -4.65
C LYS A 46 5.69 9.42 -4.83
N ALA A 47 6.24 8.80 -5.85
CA ALA A 47 7.66 8.91 -6.10
C ALA A 47 8.01 10.31 -6.59
N ASP A 48 9.06 10.90 -6.00
CA ASP A 48 9.71 11.98 -6.67
C ASP A 48 11.02 11.43 -7.22
N TYR A 49 11.61 12.13 -8.15
CA TYR A 49 12.68 11.52 -8.89
C TYR A 49 13.97 11.33 -8.06
N PHE A 50 14.14 12.07 -6.97
CA PHE A 50 15.29 11.85 -6.11
C PHE A 50 15.22 10.50 -5.43
N ILE A 51 14.07 10.23 -4.83
CA ILE A 51 13.85 8.97 -4.13
C ILE A 51 13.91 7.81 -5.13
N PHE A 52 13.25 7.99 -6.27
CA PHE A 52 13.19 6.95 -7.28
C PHE A 52 14.57 6.53 -7.77
N ASN A 53 15.46 7.48 -7.95
CA ASN A 53 16.81 7.19 -8.44
C ASN A 53 17.67 6.44 -7.43
N GLN A 54 17.27 6.44 -6.17
CA GLN A 54 18.03 5.79 -5.10
C GLN A 54 17.47 4.43 -4.70
N LEU A 55 16.30 4.07 -5.21
CA LEU A 55 15.62 2.86 -4.80
C LEU A 55 15.72 1.79 -5.87
N SER A 56 15.66 0.53 -5.43
CA SER A 56 15.61 -0.58 -6.36
C SER A 56 14.24 -0.60 -7.05
N PRO A 57 14.16 -1.15 -8.27
CA PRO A 57 12.88 -1.28 -8.95
C PRO A 57 11.81 -2.04 -8.16
N GLU A 58 12.24 -2.92 -7.26
CA GLU A 58 11.33 -3.71 -6.44
C GLU A 58 10.55 -2.87 -5.44
N MET A 59 11.00 -1.65 -5.21
CA MET A 59 10.34 -0.74 -4.28
C MET A 59 9.42 0.24 -4.98
N ALA A 60 9.14 0.01 -6.25
CA ALA A 60 8.29 0.91 -7.03
C ALA A 60 7.15 0.15 -7.67
N ALA A 61 6.05 0.84 -7.87
CA ALA A 61 4.90 0.30 -8.58
C ALA A 61 4.24 1.43 -9.35
N THR A 62 3.52 1.07 -10.40
CA THR A 62 2.84 2.04 -11.26
C THR A 62 1.34 1.94 -11.05
N ILE A 63 0.68 3.08 -10.95
CA ILE A 63 -0.77 3.13 -10.81
C ILE A 63 -1.42 2.90 -12.17
N ASP A 64 -2.34 1.96 -12.25
CA ASP A 64 -3.03 1.63 -13.50
C ASP A 64 -4.29 2.50 -13.69
N GLU A 65 -5.00 2.24 -14.78
CA GLU A 65 -6.17 3.04 -15.17
C GLU A 65 -7.29 3.00 -14.15
N LEU A 66 -7.37 1.97 -13.34
CA LEU A 66 -8.40 1.82 -12.33
C LEU A 66 -7.92 2.25 -10.95
N GLY A 67 -6.75 2.86 -10.87
CA GLY A 67 -6.22 3.31 -9.60
C GLY A 67 -5.60 2.21 -8.76
N ARG A 68 -5.19 1.11 -9.39
CA ARG A 68 -4.60 -0.03 -8.71
C ARG A 68 -3.11 -0.07 -8.91
N PHE A 69 -2.42 -0.69 -7.96
CA PHE A 69 -1.02 -1.03 -8.15
C PHE A 69 -0.80 -2.47 -7.71
N VAL A 70 0.23 -3.10 -8.26
CA VAL A 70 0.60 -4.46 -7.87
C VAL A 70 1.56 -4.36 -6.70
N MET A 71 1.17 -4.96 -5.58
CA MET A 71 2.07 -5.08 -4.44
C MET A 71 3.20 -6.02 -4.83
N PRO A 72 4.47 -5.57 -4.82
CA PRO A 72 5.58 -6.44 -5.21
C PRO A 72 5.61 -7.73 -4.39
N SER A 73 5.97 -8.83 -5.05
CA SER A 73 5.98 -10.14 -4.39
C SER A 73 6.90 -10.19 -3.18
N THR A 74 7.98 -9.42 -3.21
CA THR A 74 8.89 -9.34 -2.07
C THR A 74 8.15 -8.89 -0.81
N PHE A 75 7.30 -7.87 -0.95
CA PHE A 75 6.52 -7.37 0.18
C PHE A 75 5.43 -8.36 0.58
N ARG A 76 4.78 -8.99 -0.40
CA ARG A 76 3.74 -9.97 -0.09
C ARG A 76 4.31 -11.14 0.71
N THR A 77 5.50 -11.58 0.36
CA THR A 77 6.17 -12.65 1.09
C THR A 77 6.59 -12.19 2.48
N GLN A 78 7.21 -11.02 2.55
CA GLN A 78 7.72 -10.51 3.82
C GLN A 78 6.62 -10.30 4.86
N TYR A 79 5.48 -9.80 4.42
CA TYR A 79 4.37 -9.51 5.33
C TYR A 79 3.28 -10.57 5.30
N ASN A 80 3.54 -11.67 4.63
CA ASN A 80 2.62 -12.81 4.56
C ASN A 80 1.24 -12.40 4.04
N ILE A 81 1.23 -11.64 2.97
CA ILE A 81 0.01 -11.13 2.35
C ILE A 81 -0.41 -12.08 1.23
N GLU A 82 -1.64 -12.57 1.31
CA GLU A 82 -2.20 -13.50 0.34
C GLU A 82 -3.42 -12.90 -0.34
N PRO A 83 -3.83 -13.45 -1.49
CA PRO A 83 -5.05 -12.98 -2.17
C PRO A 83 -6.23 -12.97 -1.21
N LYS A 84 -7.07 -11.95 -1.35
CA LYS A 84 -8.27 -11.73 -0.54
C LYS A 84 -8.00 -11.25 0.87
N ASP A 85 -6.74 -11.12 1.26
CA ASP A 85 -6.44 -10.50 2.54
C ASP A 85 -6.87 -9.04 2.51
N THR A 86 -7.25 -8.56 3.67
CA THR A 86 -7.63 -7.16 3.84
C THR A 86 -6.42 -6.34 4.21
N ILE A 87 -6.20 -5.27 3.48
CA ILE A 87 -5.11 -4.34 3.73
C ILE A 87 -5.71 -3.04 4.26
N ASN A 88 -5.24 -2.63 5.41
CA ASN A 88 -5.62 -1.35 6.00
C ASN A 88 -4.73 -0.27 5.41
N ILE A 89 -5.34 0.87 5.09
CA ILE A 89 -4.63 2.02 4.53
C ILE A 89 -4.86 3.20 5.45
N VAL A 90 -3.79 3.64 6.08
CA VAL A 90 -3.84 4.76 7.02
C VAL A 90 -3.13 5.96 6.43
N PRO A 91 -3.86 7.02 6.11
CA PRO A 91 -3.22 8.20 5.53
C PRO A 91 -2.49 9.03 6.58
N HIS A 92 -1.32 9.50 6.19
CA HIS A 92 -0.53 10.47 6.94
C HIS A 92 -0.32 11.69 6.05
N GLU A 93 0.38 12.69 6.56
CA GLU A 93 0.52 13.95 5.82
C GLU A 93 1.18 13.79 4.46
N THR A 94 2.28 13.04 4.38
CA THR A 94 3.03 12.93 3.13
C THR A 94 3.07 11.51 2.57
N CYS A 95 2.52 10.55 3.27
CA CYS A 95 2.57 9.15 2.85
C CYS A 95 1.40 8.39 3.45
N MET A 96 1.23 7.17 2.98
CA MET A 96 0.24 6.24 3.52
C MET A 96 0.97 5.09 4.18
N LEU A 97 0.36 4.51 5.19
CA LEU A 97 0.85 3.26 5.78
C LEU A 97 -0.13 2.16 5.42
N LEU A 98 0.37 1.10 4.82
CA LEU A 98 -0.42 -0.08 4.48
C LEU A 98 0.01 -1.23 5.37
N TYR A 99 -0.95 -1.92 5.96
CA TYR A 99 -0.64 -3.11 6.74
C TYR A 99 -1.77 -4.12 6.63
N LYS A 100 -1.40 -5.39 6.73
CA LYS A 100 -2.35 -6.48 6.65
C LYS A 100 -3.22 -6.48 7.90
N GLU A 101 -4.53 -6.61 7.72
CA GLU A 101 -5.41 -6.79 8.84
C GLU A 101 -5.17 -8.19 9.40
N ASP A 102 -4.84 -8.26 10.67
CA ASP A 102 -4.46 -9.50 11.31
C ASP A 102 -5.61 -10.03 12.16
N ALA A 103 -6.29 -11.05 11.64
CA ALA A 103 -7.41 -11.67 12.35
C ALA A 103 -6.97 -12.28 13.68
N SER A 104 -5.75 -12.77 13.77
CA SER A 104 -5.25 -13.34 15.00
C SER A 104 -5.04 -12.28 16.08
N MET A 105 -4.77 -11.04 15.68
CA MET A 105 -4.68 -9.93 16.61
C MET A 105 -6.04 -9.63 17.23
N GLU A 106 -7.10 -9.71 16.43
CA GLU A 106 -8.45 -9.52 16.94
C GLU A 106 -8.82 -10.61 17.93
N ASP A 107 -8.48 -11.84 17.61
CA ASP A 107 -8.74 -12.97 18.50
C ASP A 107 -8.01 -12.81 19.81
N VAL A 108 -6.77 -12.40 19.75
CA VAL A 108 -5.98 -12.14 20.98
C VAL A 108 -6.58 -10.99 21.75
N GLY A 109 -7.00 -9.95 21.07
CA GLY A 109 -7.59 -8.80 21.73
C GLY A 109 -8.91 -9.11 22.39
N ASN A 110 -9.61 -10.11 21.91
CA ASN A 110 -10.90 -10.52 22.47
C ASN A 110 -10.78 -11.58 23.57
N ALA A 111 -9.62 -12.12 23.71
CA ALA A 111 -9.37 -13.09 24.77
C ALA A 111 -9.00 -12.42 26.09
#